data_d5cf43299d3fed79769770d9244e8026
#
_entry.id   d5cf43299d3fed79769770d9244e8026
#
_cell.length_a   1.000
_cell.length_b   1.000
_cell.length_c   1.000
_cell.angle_alpha   90.00
_cell.angle_beta   90.00
_cell.angle_gamma   90.00
#
_symmetry.space_group_name_H-M   'P 1'
#
loop_
_entity.id
_entity.type
_entity.pdbx_description
1 polymer ?
#
loop_
_entity_poly.entity_id
_entity_poly.type
_entity_poly.pdbx_seq_one_letter_code
_entity_poly.pdbx_strand_id
1 'polypeptide(L)'
;MAETKKSKQPEAYKRRKADFFGRVFKVTPDVLIPRPETEGMVEMVLSLAGQEYLYGVKVPPRVLPARPKILDVGTGSGCVAVTLKLELLDSKVLACDISDKALGVARFNAKKMGARVDFVKSDLLQNVQGKFDVVVANLPYVDRSWEWLDKEALGFEPELALYAGDRGLEVIFRLLRQVRGRTKYLILEADPCQHERIVKEAKSQGFENLEIRGYQLLFGIRG
;
A
#
# COMPACT_ATOMS: atom_id res chain seq x y z
N MET A 1 -22.28 32.36 24.99
CA MET A 1 -22.62 31.39 23.93
C MET A 1 -21.42 30.50 23.73
N ALA A 2 -21.50 29.22 24.09
CA ALA A 2 -20.40 28.29 23.91
C ALA A 2 -20.32 27.96 22.41
N GLU A 3 -19.23 28.36 21.74
CA GLU A 3 -18.89 27.86 20.43
C GLU A 3 -18.74 26.35 20.53
N THR A 4 -19.67 25.62 19.95
CA THR A 4 -19.54 24.17 19.74
C THR A 4 -18.28 23.94 18.90
N LYS A 5 -17.19 23.47 19.51
CA LYS A 5 -16.03 22.95 18.80
C LYS A 5 -16.53 21.91 17.78
N LYS A 6 -16.62 22.31 16.50
CA LYS A 6 -16.90 21.36 15.42
C LYS A 6 -15.88 20.24 15.51
N SER A 7 -16.35 18.99 15.63
CA SER A 7 -15.52 17.81 15.58
C SER A 7 -14.58 17.89 14.37
N LYS A 8 -13.26 17.92 14.61
CA LYS A 8 -12.24 17.95 13.56
C LYS A 8 -12.02 16.60 12.85
N GLN A 9 -12.91 15.63 13.12
CA GLN A 9 -12.86 14.32 12.47
C GLN A 9 -12.83 14.47 10.94
N PRO A 10 -11.93 13.76 10.22
CA PRO A 10 -11.85 13.77 8.78
C PRO A 10 -13.20 13.50 8.10
N GLU A 11 -13.50 14.24 7.04
CA GLU A 11 -14.78 14.15 6.34
C GLU A 11 -15.01 12.74 5.77
N ALA A 12 -13.94 12.06 5.35
CA ALA A 12 -14.00 10.68 4.89
C ALA A 12 -14.61 9.73 5.94
N TYR A 13 -14.27 9.88 7.22
CA TYR A 13 -14.83 9.05 8.28
C TYR A 13 -16.28 9.42 8.60
N LYS A 14 -16.64 10.72 8.55
CA LYS A 14 -18.04 11.14 8.72
C LYS A 14 -18.94 10.55 7.65
N ARG A 15 -18.48 10.61 6.38
CA ARG A 15 -19.18 10.04 5.23
C ARG A 15 -18.99 8.53 5.10
N ARG A 16 -18.06 7.94 5.84
CA ARG A 16 -17.64 6.55 5.71
C ARG A 16 -17.23 6.16 4.28
N LYS A 17 -16.66 7.11 3.55
CA LYS A 17 -16.27 6.96 2.14
C LYS A 17 -15.01 7.77 1.86
N ALA A 18 -14.15 7.23 1.01
CA ALA A 18 -13.00 7.92 0.44
C ALA A 18 -12.88 7.56 -1.03
N ASP A 19 -12.44 8.51 -1.84
CA ASP A 19 -12.15 8.30 -3.26
C ASP A 19 -10.74 7.75 -3.41
N PHE A 20 -10.55 6.81 -4.32
CA PHE A 20 -9.25 6.26 -4.69
C PHE A 20 -9.33 5.69 -6.10
N PHE A 21 -8.44 6.12 -6.99
CA PHE A 21 -8.33 5.65 -8.36
C PHE A 21 -9.69 5.65 -9.12
N GLY A 22 -10.43 6.75 -9.00
CA GLY A 22 -11.75 6.92 -9.61
C GLY A 22 -12.86 6.04 -9.01
N ARG A 23 -12.64 5.44 -7.83
CA ARG A 23 -13.58 4.56 -7.13
C ARG A 23 -13.87 5.05 -5.73
N VAL A 24 -15.06 4.71 -5.21
CA VAL A 24 -15.50 5.08 -3.86
C VAL A 24 -15.38 3.89 -2.92
N PHE A 25 -14.44 3.95 -2.00
CA PHE A 25 -14.20 2.94 -0.97
C PHE A 25 -14.90 3.28 0.34
N LYS A 26 -15.42 2.27 1.03
CA LYS A 26 -15.82 2.39 2.43
C LYS A 26 -14.57 2.53 3.29
N VAL A 27 -14.62 3.48 4.25
CA VAL A 27 -13.60 3.64 5.29
C VAL A 27 -14.26 3.72 6.66
N THR A 28 -13.53 3.30 7.68
CA THR A 28 -13.90 3.40 9.09
C THR A 28 -12.65 3.82 9.89
N PRO A 29 -12.78 4.25 11.15
CA PRO A 29 -11.60 4.53 11.98
C PRO A 29 -10.66 3.33 12.20
N ASP A 30 -11.01 2.15 11.69
CA ASP A 30 -10.16 0.95 11.75
C ASP A 30 -9.16 0.83 10.59
N VAL A 31 -9.23 1.74 9.59
CA VAL A 31 -8.36 1.73 8.41
C VAL A 31 -7.83 3.13 8.10
N LEU A 32 -6.64 3.21 7.54
CA LEU A 32 -6.12 4.47 6.99
C LEU A 32 -7.06 4.96 5.88
N ILE A 33 -7.29 6.28 5.83
CA ILE A 33 -7.97 6.89 4.70
C ILE A 33 -7.06 6.76 3.47
N PRO A 34 -7.51 6.17 2.35
CA PRO A 34 -6.74 6.13 1.11
C PRO A 34 -6.19 7.51 0.73
N ARG A 35 -4.91 7.57 0.40
CA ARG A 35 -4.22 8.80 0.02
C ARG A 35 -4.07 8.87 -1.50
N PRO A 36 -4.17 10.06 -2.11
CA PRO A 36 -3.92 10.23 -3.54
C PRO A 36 -2.52 9.75 -3.95
N GLU A 37 -1.52 9.98 -3.10
CA GLU A 37 -0.15 9.56 -3.34
C GLU A 37 -0.04 8.04 -3.54
N THR A 38 -0.83 7.26 -2.82
CA THR A 38 -0.85 5.79 -2.91
C THR A 38 -1.33 5.27 -4.28
N GLU A 39 -2.03 6.11 -5.07
CA GLU A 39 -2.42 5.75 -6.45
C GLU A 39 -1.19 5.47 -7.32
N GLY A 40 -0.06 6.14 -7.07
CA GLY A 40 1.20 5.89 -7.74
C GLY A 40 1.71 4.44 -7.64
N MET A 41 1.37 3.72 -6.56
CA MET A 41 1.70 2.29 -6.44
C MET A 41 0.91 1.45 -7.46
N VAL A 42 -0.37 1.76 -7.66
CA VAL A 42 -1.21 1.11 -8.67
C VAL A 42 -0.64 1.38 -10.05
N GLU A 43 -0.32 2.63 -10.37
CA GLU A 43 0.26 3.04 -11.65
C GLU A 43 1.56 2.29 -11.95
N MET A 44 2.45 2.13 -10.97
CA MET A 44 3.69 1.37 -11.14
C MET A 44 3.41 -0.10 -11.48
N VAL A 45 2.45 -0.76 -10.83
CA VAL A 45 2.08 -2.15 -11.18
C VAL A 45 1.52 -2.23 -12.59
N LEU A 46 0.66 -1.29 -12.98
CA LEU A 46 0.06 -1.25 -14.31
C LEU A 46 1.11 -0.99 -15.39
N SER A 47 2.09 -0.14 -15.11
CA SER A 47 3.25 0.07 -15.98
C SER A 47 4.05 -1.24 -16.19
N LEU A 48 4.36 -1.97 -15.12
CA LEU A 48 5.01 -3.29 -15.21
C LEU A 48 4.15 -4.31 -16.00
N ALA A 49 2.82 -4.16 -16.00
CA ALA A 49 1.90 -4.97 -16.78
C ALA A 49 1.78 -4.51 -18.25
N GLY A 50 2.48 -3.45 -18.65
CA GLY A 50 2.46 -2.91 -20.01
C GLY A 50 1.16 -2.16 -20.36
N GLN A 51 0.46 -1.61 -19.35
CA GLN A 51 -0.66 -0.70 -19.58
C GLN A 51 -0.15 0.73 -19.62
N GLU A 52 -0.45 1.45 -20.72
CA GLU A 52 -0.14 2.87 -20.83
C GLU A 52 -0.99 3.66 -19.83
N TYR A 53 -0.34 4.42 -18.94
CA TYR A 53 -1.04 5.34 -18.07
C TYR A 53 -0.92 6.79 -18.57
N LEU A 54 -1.98 7.57 -18.34
CA LEU A 54 -2.40 8.86 -18.89
C LEU A 54 -1.41 10.05 -18.84
N TYR A 55 -0.16 9.88 -18.43
CA TYR A 55 0.78 11.00 -18.28
C TYR A 55 1.97 11.01 -19.25
N GLY A 56 1.82 10.36 -20.41
CA GLY A 56 2.80 10.51 -21.51
C GLY A 56 4.17 9.88 -21.26
N VAL A 57 4.30 9.02 -20.27
CA VAL A 57 5.54 8.27 -20.00
C VAL A 57 5.60 7.08 -20.95
N LYS A 58 6.69 6.93 -21.70
CA LYS A 58 6.98 5.71 -22.47
C LYS A 58 6.94 4.52 -21.53
N VAL A 59 5.92 3.68 -21.68
CA VAL A 59 5.78 2.44 -20.91
C VAL A 59 6.89 1.49 -21.29
N PRO A 60 7.66 0.97 -20.32
CA PRO A 60 8.59 -0.13 -20.61
C PRO A 60 7.79 -1.34 -21.13
N PRO A 61 8.41 -2.21 -21.94
CA PRO A 61 7.76 -3.41 -22.42
C PRO A 61 7.21 -4.20 -21.21
N ARG A 62 6.03 -4.81 -21.39
CA ARG A 62 5.41 -5.65 -20.38
C ARG A 62 6.39 -6.65 -19.78
N VAL A 63 6.65 -6.55 -18.48
CA VAL A 63 7.56 -7.44 -17.75
C VAL A 63 6.82 -8.44 -16.85
N LEU A 64 5.53 -8.17 -16.56
CA LEU A 64 4.69 -9.10 -15.82
C LEU A 64 4.06 -10.15 -16.75
N PRO A 65 3.81 -11.39 -16.25
CA PRO A 65 3.10 -12.40 -17.00
C PRO A 65 1.64 -11.96 -17.26
N ALA A 66 0.94 -12.66 -18.19
CA ALA A 66 -0.45 -12.37 -18.52
C ALA A 66 -1.39 -12.47 -17.31
N ARG A 67 -1.07 -13.35 -16.37
CA ARG A 67 -1.81 -13.57 -15.11
C ARG A 67 -0.91 -13.37 -13.91
N PRO A 68 -0.56 -12.12 -13.57
CA PRO A 68 0.40 -11.86 -12.51
C PRO A 68 -0.17 -12.25 -11.15
N LYS A 69 0.70 -12.76 -10.28
CA LYS A 69 0.42 -12.97 -8.86
C LYS A 69 0.86 -11.74 -8.10
N ILE A 70 -0.07 -11.05 -7.50
CA ILE A 70 0.13 -9.79 -6.77
C ILE A 70 -0.19 -10.00 -5.30
N LEU A 71 0.66 -9.49 -4.41
CA LEU A 71 0.41 -9.44 -2.97
C LEU A 71 0.35 -7.99 -2.52
N ASP A 72 -0.73 -7.62 -1.83
CA ASP A 72 -0.88 -6.33 -1.14
C ASP A 72 -0.70 -6.56 0.37
N VAL A 73 0.35 -5.98 0.96
CA VAL A 73 0.71 -6.16 2.38
C VAL A 73 0.33 -4.91 3.17
N GLY A 74 -0.45 -5.10 4.24
CA GLY A 74 -1.04 -3.99 4.97
C GLY A 74 -2.20 -3.35 4.20
N THR A 75 -3.10 -4.18 3.69
CA THR A 75 -4.11 -3.76 2.69
C THR A 75 -5.10 -2.70 3.19
N GLY A 76 -5.26 -2.54 4.50
CA GLY A 76 -6.14 -1.54 5.10
C GLY A 76 -7.59 -1.61 4.59
N SER A 77 -8.03 -0.59 3.88
CA SER A 77 -9.36 -0.55 3.24
C SER A 77 -9.50 -1.48 2.02
N GLY A 78 -8.40 -2.07 1.55
CA GLY A 78 -8.34 -2.85 0.32
C GLY A 78 -8.21 -2.01 -0.95
N CYS A 79 -7.98 -0.70 -0.85
CA CYS A 79 -8.02 0.19 -2.02
C CYS A 79 -7.01 -0.19 -3.10
N VAL A 80 -5.78 -0.57 -2.75
CA VAL A 80 -4.76 -1.00 -3.71
C VAL A 80 -5.12 -2.37 -4.29
N ALA A 81 -5.35 -3.39 -3.44
CA ALA A 81 -5.66 -4.75 -3.89
C ALA A 81 -6.90 -4.82 -4.79
N VAL A 82 -8.00 -4.16 -4.39
CA VAL A 82 -9.25 -4.14 -5.15
C VAL A 82 -9.06 -3.43 -6.47
N THR A 83 -8.39 -2.29 -6.49
CA THR A 83 -8.11 -1.54 -7.72
C THR A 83 -7.25 -2.37 -8.67
N LEU A 84 -6.15 -2.94 -8.20
CA LEU A 84 -5.30 -3.81 -9.03
C LEU A 84 -6.06 -5.00 -9.63
N LYS A 85 -6.98 -5.59 -8.85
CA LYS A 85 -7.81 -6.69 -9.36
C LYS A 85 -8.79 -6.24 -10.44
N LEU A 86 -9.33 -5.03 -10.33
CA LEU A 86 -10.27 -4.50 -11.32
C LEU A 86 -9.58 -4.02 -12.60
N GLU A 87 -8.36 -3.49 -12.48
CA GLU A 87 -7.54 -3.07 -13.63
C GLU A 87 -6.89 -4.27 -14.35
N LEU A 88 -6.51 -5.32 -13.62
CA LEU A 88 -5.84 -6.50 -14.13
C LEU A 88 -6.75 -7.74 -13.89
N LEU A 89 -7.81 -7.86 -14.67
CA LEU A 89 -8.88 -8.85 -14.46
C LEU A 89 -8.37 -10.29 -14.36
N ASP A 90 -7.32 -10.64 -15.09
CA ASP A 90 -6.71 -11.98 -15.09
C ASP A 90 -5.70 -12.20 -13.95
N SER A 91 -5.37 -11.17 -13.17
CA SER A 91 -4.43 -11.28 -12.05
C SER A 91 -4.98 -12.18 -10.94
N LYS A 92 -4.06 -12.77 -10.15
CA LYS A 92 -4.36 -13.37 -8.85
C LYS A 92 -3.90 -12.41 -7.79
N VAL A 93 -4.83 -11.81 -7.06
CA VAL A 93 -4.52 -10.84 -6.00
C VAL A 93 -4.81 -11.47 -4.65
N LEU A 94 -3.78 -11.53 -3.81
CA LEU A 94 -3.85 -11.83 -2.39
C LEU A 94 -3.58 -10.54 -1.63
N ALA A 95 -4.35 -10.27 -0.59
CA ALA A 95 -4.16 -9.13 0.29
C ALA A 95 -4.05 -9.59 1.74
N CYS A 96 -3.14 -9.02 2.51
CA CYS A 96 -3.01 -9.35 3.91
C CYS A 96 -2.98 -8.10 4.80
N ASP A 97 -3.43 -8.29 6.03
CA ASP A 97 -3.37 -7.28 7.08
C ASP A 97 -3.28 -7.97 8.44
N ILE A 98 -2.68 -7.32 9.42
CA ILE A 98 -2.63 -7.79 10.80
C ILE A 98 -3.97 -7.57 11.52
N SER A 99 -4.75 -6.59 11.08
CA SER A 99 -6.03 -6.17 11.66
C SER A 99 -7.21 -6.91 11.02
N ASP A 100 -7.93 -7.71 11.81
CA ASP A 100 -9.19 -8.33 11.36
C ASP A 100 -10.24 -7.29 10.96
N LYS A 101 -10.25 -6.14 11.63
CA LYS A 101 -11.18 -5.04 11.33
C LYS A 101 -10.88 -4.43 9.97
N ALA A 102 -9.60 -4.19 9.65
CA ALA A 102 -9.17 -3.73 8.34
C ALA A 102 -9.56 -4.73 7.25
N LEU A 103 -9.29 -6.03 7.45
CA LEU A 103 -9.72 -7.09 6.54
C LEU A 103 -11.25 -7.14 6.36
N GLY A 104 -12.02 -6.83 7.40
CA GLY A 104 -13.48 -6.72 7.30
C GLY A 104 -13.91 -5.60 6.36
N VAL A 105 -13.25 -4.43 6.43
CA VAL A 105 -13.50 -3.30 5.52
C VAL A 105 -13.07 -3.66 4.08
N ALA A 106 -11.87 -4.25 3.91
CA ALA A 106 -11.34 -4.64 2.61
C ALA A 106 -12.25 -5.66 1.90
N ARG A 107 -12.70 -6.71 2.60
CA ARG A 107 -13.66 -7.70 2.08
C ARG A 107 -14.99 -7.07 1.66
N PHE A 108 -15.49 -6.13 2.46
CA PHE A 108 -16.70 -5.38 2.11
C PHE A 108 -16.50 -4.61 0.80
N ASN A 109 -15.40 -3.89 0.64
CA ASN A 109 -15.09 -3.11 -0.56
C ASN A 109 -14.93 -4.02 -1.78
N ALA A 110 -14.16 -5.11 -1.66
CA ALA A 110 -14.00 -6.08 -2.74
C ALA A 110 -15.34 -6.68 -3.20
N LYS A 111 -16.18 -7.11 -2.25
CA LYS A 111 -17.51 -7.65 -2.55
C LYS A 111 -18.40 -6.62 -3.23
N LYS A 112 -18.42 -5.38 -2.72
CA LYS A 112 -19.24 -4.29 -3.27
C LYS A 112 -18.88 -3.97 -4.72
N MET A 113 -17.59 -4.06 -5.08
CA MET A 113 -17.08 -3.75 -6.41
C MET A 113 -16.94 -4.97 -7.33
N GLY A 114 -17.29 -6.18 -6.85
CA GLY A 114 -17.17 -7.41 -7.63
C GLY A 114 -15.71 -7.87 -7.86
N ALA A 115 -14.75 -7.35 -7.09
CA ALA A 115 -13.35 -7.73 -7.19
C ALA A 115 -13.06 -9.05 -6.47
N ARG A 116 -12.51 -10.03 -7.19
CA ARG A 116 -12.10 -11.32 -6.63
C ARG A 116 -10.70 -11.22 -6.04
N VAL A 117 -10.60 -10.84 -4.76
CA VAL A 117 -9.37 -10.73 -4.00
C VAL A 117 -9.41 -11.75 -2.86
N ASP A 118 -8.32 -12.49 -2.67
CA ASP A 118 -8.15 -13.37 -1.51
C ASP A 118 -7.60 -12.57 -0.33
N PHE A 119 -8.10 -12.82 0.89
CA PHE A 119 -7.70 -12.08 2.08
C PHE A 119 -7.24 -13.02 3.19
N VAL A 120 -6.06 -12.73 3.76
CA VAL A 120 -5.48 -13.49 4.86
C VAL A 120 -5.04 -12.57 6.00
N LYS A 121 -5.31 -12.98 7.25
CA LYS A 121 -4.76 -12.30 8.42
C LYS A 121 -3.29 -12.71 8.59
N SER A 122 -2.39 -11.71 8.57
CA SER A 122 -0.96 -11.95 8.69
C SER A 122 -0.22 -10.73 9.25
N ASP A 123 0.74 -10.94 10.11
CA ASP A 123 1.77 -9.96 10.39
C ASP A 123 2.80 -10.06 9.26
N LEU A 124 2.72 -9.09 8.33
CA LEU A 124 3.45 -9.10 7.06
C LEU A 124 3.23 -10.45 6.33
N LEU A 125 4.32 -11.21 6.05
CA LEU A 125 4.24 -12.47 5.31
C LEU A 125 4.23 -13.73 6.18
N GLN A 126 4.04 -13.63 7.49
CA GLN A 126 4.12 -14.81 8.39
C GLN A 126 3.12 -15.92 8.02
N ASN A 127 1.89 -15.56 7.65
CA ASN A 127 0.85 -16.51 7.24
C ASN A 127 0.62 -16.53 5.72
N VAL A 128 1.44 -15.79 4.94
CA VAL A 128 1.37 -15.74 3.48
C VAL A 128 2.31 -16.78 2.91
N GLN A 129 1.82 -17.63 2.01
CA GLN A 129 2.62 -18.66 1.35
C GLN A 129 2.83 -18.34 -0.14
N GLY A 130 3.89 -18.92 -0.71
CA GLY A 130 4.15 -18.87 -2.14
C GLY A 130 5.05 -17.69 -2.57
N LYS A 131 5.16 -17.55 -3.90
CA LYS A 131 5.92 -16.50 -4.58
C LYS A 131 4.99 -15.64 -5.40
N PHE A 132 5.34 -14.37 -5.55
CA PHE A 132 4.55 -13.36 -6.24
C PHE A 132 5.39 -12.73 -7.36
N ASP A 133 4.73 -12.24 -8.39
CA ASP A 133 5.39 -11.45 -9.42
C ASP A 133 5.62 -10.02 -8.92
N VAL A 134 4.64 -9.47 -8.17
CA VAL A 134 4.75 -8.16 -7.52
C VAL A 134 4.25 -8.24 -6.08
N VAL A 135 4.97 -7.59 -5.17
CA VAL A 135 4.51 -7.25 -3.82
C VAL A 135 4.37 -5.74 -3.75
N VAL A 136 3.23 -5.26 -3.28
CA VAL A 136 2.99 -3.83 -2.98
C VAL A 136 2.74 -3.67 -1.50
N ALA A 137 3.22 -2.58 -0.90
CA ALA A 137 3.03 -2.33 0.53
C ALA A 137 3.10 -0.84 0.87
N ASN A 138 1.97 -0.29 1.33
CA ASN A 138 1.92 0.97 2.04
C ASN A 138 1.80 0.65 3.54
N LEU A 139 2.93 0.50 4.20
CA LEU A 139 3.04 0.14 5.62
C LEU A 139 3.18 1.39 6.49
N PRO A 140 2.95 1.30 7.80
CA PRO A 140 3.21 2.41 8.69
C PRO A 140 4.69 2.84 8.58
N TYR A 141 4.90 4.11 8.25
CA TYR A 141 6.24 4.69 8.08
C TYR A 141 6.43 6.02 8.82
N VAL A 142 5.42 6.50 9.55
CA VAL A 142 5.49 7.77 10.24
C VAL A 142 6.35 7.65 11.50
N ASP A 143 7.34 8.55 11.62
CA ASP A 143 8.08 8.73 12.86
C ASP A 143 7.33 9.71 13.79
N ARG A 144 7.06 9.31 15.02
CA ARG A 144 6.37 10.15 16.01
C ARG A 144 7.13 11.44 16.36
N SER A 145 8.43 11.48 16.08
CA SER A 145 9.27 12.66 16.34
C SER A 145 9.18 13.75 15.27
N TRP A 146 8.54 13.49 14.14
CA TRP A 146 8.41 14.48 13.08
C TRP A 146 7.59 15.68 13.54
N GLU A 147 8.16 16.87 13.45
CA GLU A 147 7.54 18.11 13.92
C GLU A 147 6.47 18.66 12.98
N TRP A 148 6.54 18.31 11.69
CA TRP A 148 5.58 18.77 10.66
C TRP A 148 4.27 17.98 10.60
N LEU A 149 4.09 16.99 11.47
CA LEU A 149 2.87 16.19 11.48
C LEU A 149 1.69 16.98 12.06
N ASP A 150 0.56 16.97 11.35
CA ASP A 150 -0.71 17.37 11.96
C ASP A 150 -1.22 16.25 12.87
N LYS A 151 -0.70 16.23 14.10
CA LYS A 151 -1.02 15.20 15.11
C LYS A 151 -2.51 15.18 15.47
N GLU A 152 -3.21 16.31 15.31
CA GLU A 152 -4.63 16.38 15.59
C GLU A 152 -5.45 15.67 14.48
N ALA A 153 -5.12 15.90 13.23
CA ALA A 153 -5.76 15.21 12.10
C ALA A 153 -5.45 13.71 12.11
N LEU A 154 -4.19 13.32 12.34
CA LEU A 154 -3.76 11.93 12.41
C LEU A 154 -4.33 11.18 13.62
N GLY A 155 -4.69 11.88 14.70
CA GLY A 155 -5.27 11.28 15.92
C GLY A 155 -6.63 10.58 15.71
N PHE A 156 -7.26 10.74 14.56
CA PHE A 156 -8.49 10.03 14.19
C PHE A 156 -8.24 8.72 13.44
N GLU A 157 -7.01 8.50 12.97
CA GLU A 157 -6.63 7.33 12.18
C GLU A 157 -5.98 6.26 13.08
N PRO A 158 -6.03 4.98 12.73
CA PRO A 158 -5.48 3.94 13.59
C PRO A 158 -3.96 4.08 13.69
N GLU A 159 -3.44 4.18 14.92
CA GLU A 159 -2.00 4.31 15.17
C GLU A 159 -1.17 3.20 14.51
N LEU A 160 -1.72 1.98 14.49
CA LEU A 160 -1.11 0.81 13.86
C LEU A 160 -0.86 0.99 12.35
N ALA A 161 -1.64 1.84 11.68
CA ALA A 161 -1.50 2.12 10.26
C ALA A 161 -0.59 3.32 9.96
N LEU A 162 -0.21 4.08 10.99
CA LEU A 162 0.58 5.30 10.83
C LEU A 162 2.03 5.12 11.31
N TYR A 163 2.19 4.66 12.55
CA TYR A 163 3.45 4.80 13.26
C TYR A 163 4.25 3.50 13.31
N ALA A 164 5.55 3.61 13.07
CA ALA A 164 6.49 2.51 13.25
C ALA A 164 7.73 2.98 14.04
N GLY A 165 8.41 2.01 14.66
CA GLY A 165 9.71 2.23 15.31
C GLY A 165 10.84 2.49 14.30
N ASP A 166 12.08 2.62 14.79
CA ASP A 166 13.28 2.90 13.99
C ASP A 166 13.07 4.04 12.99
N ARG A 167 12.61 5.19 13.48
CA ARG A 167 12.29 6.36 12.65
C ARG A 167 11.28 6.05 11.53
N GLY A 168 10.27 5.24 11.85
CA GLY A 168 9.24 4.82 10.90
C GLY A 168 9.62 3.64 10.01
N LEU A 169 10.80 3.05 10.14
CA LEU A 169 11.32 2.05 9.18
C LEU A 169 11.25 0.59 9.66
N GLU A 170 10.92 0.36 10.92
CA GLU A 170 10.94 -1.00 11.51
C GLU A 170 10.11 -1.99 10.69
N VAL A 171 8.87 -1.63 10.34
CA VAL A 171 7.95 -2.53 9.65
C VAL A 171 8.40 -2.76 8.21
N ILE A 172 8.87 -1.72 7.52
CA ILE A 172 9.41 -1.81 6.16
C ILE A 172 10.63 -2.73 6.13
N PHE A 173 11.55 -2.59 7.08
CA PHE A 173 12.74 -3.43 7.14
C PHE A 173 12.43 -4.90 7.47
N ARG A 174 11.40 -5.13 8.30
CA ARG A 174 10.88 -6.50 8.52
C ARG A 174 10.32 -7.08 7.23
N LEU A 175 9.56 -6.30 6.45
CA LEU A 175 9.02 -6.74 5.16
C LEU A 175 10.15 -7.08 4.19
N LEU A 176 11.15 -6.21 4.03
CA LEU A 176 12.29 -6.43 3.11
C LEU A 176 12.97 -7.78 3.34
N ARG A 177 13.17 -8.16 4.61
CA ARG A 177 13.73 -9.48 4.98
C ARG A 177 12.80 -10.63 4.61
N GLN A 178 11.47 -10.46 4.75
CA GLN A 178 10.50 -11.53 4.50
C GLN A 178 10.19 -11.74 3.01
N VAL A 179 10.31 -10.69 2.17
CA VAL A 179 10.04 -10.79 0.73
C VAL A 179 11.23 -11.29 -0.08
N ARG A 180 12.42 -11.36 0.53
CA ARG A 180 13.62 -11.88 -0.13
C ARG A 180 13.37 -13.26 -0.74
N GLY A 181 13.63 -13.41 -2.05
CA GLY A 181 13.40 -14.65 -2.81
C GLY A 181 11.94 -15.04 -3.00
N ARG A 182 10.98 -14.17 -2.62
CA ARG A 182 9.54 -14.41 -2.73
C ARG A 182 8.82 -13.54 -3.75
N THR A 183 9.46 -12.46 -4.21
CA THR A 183 8.90 -11.59 -5.24
C THR A 183 9.93 -11.21 -6.27
N LYS A 184 9.49 -10.87 -7.50
CA LYS A 184 10.36 -10.30 -8.55
C LYS A 184 10.43 -8.78 -8.43
N TYR A 185 9.30 -8.15 -8.15
CA TYR A 185 9.17 -6.70 -7.99
C TYR A 185 8.56 -6.37 -6.64
N LEU A 186 9.07 -5.34 -6.00
CA LEU A 186 8.57 -4.80 -4.75
C LEU A 186 8.32 -3.31 -4.93
N ILE A 187 7.12 -2.86 -4.58
CA ILE A 187 6.74 -1.45 -4.57
C ILE A 187 6.41 -1.07 -3.14
N LEU A 188 7.10 -0.06 -2.63
CA LEU A 188 6.89 0.49 -1.30
C LEU A 188 6.47 1.94 -1.38
N GLU A 189 5.67 2.38 -0.39
CA GLU A 189 5.43 3.78 -0.11
C GLU A 189 6.14 4.18 1.18
N ALA A 190 6.85 5.32 1.15
CA ALA A 190 7.52 5.90 2.30
C ALA A 190 7.79 7.40 2.08
N ASP A 191 8.05 8.12 3.16
CA ASP A 191 8.44 9.53 3.06
C ASP A 191 9.81 9.67 2.36
N PRO A 192 9.98 10.67 1.48
CA PRO A 192 11.25 10.91 0.78
C PRO A 192 12.48 10.99 1.68
N CYS A 193 12.34 11.49 2.91
CA CYS A 193 13.46 11.54 3.86
C CYS A 193 13.96 10.15 4.32
N GLN A 194 13.19 9.09 4.06
CA GLN A 194 13.51 7.71 4.43
C GLN A 194 14.11 6.90 3.27
N HIS A 195 14.01 7.40 2.03
CA HIS A 195 14.32 6.63 0.81
C HIS A 195 15.75 6.08 0.80
N GLU A 196 16.74 6.88 1.18
CA GLU A 196 18.15 6.46 1.20
C GLU A 196 18.37 5.22 2.08
N ARG A 197 17.77 5.23 3.28
CA ARG A 197 17.86 4.11 4.22
C ARG A 197 17.15 2.87 3.70
N ILE A 198 15.97 3.03 3.07
CA ILE A 198 15.20 1.94 2.47
C ILE A 198 15.97 1.31 1.31
N VAL A 199 16.53 2.13 0.40
CA VAL A 199 17.32 1.66 -0.75
C VAL A 199 18.56 0.89 -0.27
N LYS A 200 19.26 1.39 0.77
CA LYS A 200 20.42 0.72 1.34
C LYS A 200 20.04 -0.66 1.92
N GLU A 201 18.94 -0.73 2.69
CA GLU A 201 18.47 -2.01 3.25
C GLU A 201 17.98 -2.95 2.16
N ALA A 202 17.19 -2.49 1.19
CA ALA A 202 16.70 -3.30 0.07
C ALA A 202 17.87 -3.93 -0.70
N LYS A 203 18.95 -3.16 -0.94
CA LYS A 203 20.16 -3.65 -1.59
C LYS A 203 20.83 -4.78 -0.79
N SER A 204 20.86 -4.70 0.53
CA SER A 204 21.38 -5.76 1.41
C SER A 204 20.56 -7.05 1.32
N GLN A 205 19.28 -6.94 0.99
CA GLN A 205 18.34 -8.06 0.80
C GLN A 205 18.34 -8.60 -0.65
N GLY A 206 19.19 -8.07 -1.54
CA GLY A 206 19.33 -8.54 -2.92
C GLY A 206 18.38 -7.86 -3.91
N PHE A 207 17.81 -6.72 -3.55
CA PHE A 207 17.02 -5.89 -4.45
C PHE A 207 17.86 -4.78 -5.07
N GLU A 208 17.47 -4.35 -6.26
CA GLU A 208 17.97 -3.17 -6.94
C GLU A 208 16.85 -2.13 -7.04
N ASN A 209 17.15 -0.87 -6.75
CA ASN A 209 16.21 0.21 -6.97
C ASN A 209 16.10 0.51 -8.45
N LEU A 210 14.91 0.40 -9.02
CA LEU A 210 14.62 0.64 -10.43
C LEU A 210 14.04 2.04 -10.67
N GLU A 211 13.19 2.53 -9.75
CA GLU A 211 12.53 3.82 -9.88
C GLU A 211 12.18 4.38 -8.49
N ILE A 212 12.26 5.71 -8.36
CA ILE A 212 11.70 6.48 -7.25
C ILE A 212 10.80 7.56 -7.85
N ARG A 213 9.53 7.62 -7.42
CA ARG A 213 8.56 8.62 -7.87
C ARG A 213 7.76 9.13 -6.67
N GLY A 214 8.04 10.38 -6.23
CA GLY A 214 7.41 10.94 -5.06
C GLY A 214 7.62 10.06 -3.82
N TYR A 215 6.56 9.50 -3.29
CA TYR A 215 6.56 8.60 -2.14
C TYR A 215 6.85 7.13 -2.48
N GLN A 216 6.82 6.75 -3.76
CA GLN A 216 6.93 5.35 -4.19
C GLN A 216 8.36 4.98 -4.57
N LEU A 217 8.75 3.76 -4.16
CA LEU A 217 10.00 3.12 -4.54
C LEU A 217 9.69 1.77 -5.21
N LEU A 218 10.19 1.59 -6.44
CA LEU A 218 10.13 0.33 -7.17
C LEU A 218 11.49 -0.37 -7.11
N PHE A 219 11.46 -1.62 -6.70
CA PHE A 219 12.63 -2.51 -6.66
C PHE A 219 12.42 -3.73 -7.54
N GLY A 220 13.50 -4.23 -8.16
CA GLY A 220 13.59 -5.53 -8.82
C GLY A 220 14.60 -6.43 -8.14
N ILE A 221 14.55 -7.73 -8.43
CA ILE A 221 15.59 -8.67 -7.98
C ILE A 221 16.86 -8.38 -8.77
N ARG A 222 17.98 -8.36 -8.07
CA ARG A 222 19.30 -8.31 -8.71
C ARG A 222 19.53 -9.62 -9.45
N GLY A 223 19.75 -9.54 -10.77
CA GLY A 223 20.10 -10.68 -11.63
C GLY A 223 21.46 -11.27 -11.29
#